data_5d796bc1da8faafefa2b40c9bff71b39
#
_entry.id   5d796bc1da8faafefa2b40c9bff71b39
#
_cell.length_a   1.000
_cell.length_b   1.000
_cell.length_c   1.000
_cell.angle_alpha   90.00
_cell.angle_beta   90.00
_cell.angle_gamma   90.00
#
_symmetry.space_group_name_H-M   'P 1'
#
loop_
_entity.id
_entity.type
_entity.pdbx_description
1 polymer ?
#
loop_
_entity_poly.entity_id
_entity_poly.type
_entity_poly.pdbx_seq_one_letter_code
_entity_poly.pdbx_strand_id
1 'polypeptide(L)'
;MNYKGIIWTNHILQRMKERDLSYDDVYWVFRKPDETRKGKAEKSYKFYRNDKNRRYALVAKKNEKGEWVFLSCWTKDLYLAYKKKESKSMGFWRLVWKMLAGK
;
A
#
# COMPACT_ATOMS: atom_id res chain seq x y z
N MET A 1 -6.99 -16.31 8.84
CA MET A 1 -6.14 -16.06 10.01
C MET A 1 -6.52 -14.72 10.64
N ASN A 2 -6.50 -14.67 11.97
CA ASN A 2 -6.80 -13.43 12.73
C ASN A 2 -5.58 -12.95 13.48
N TYR A 3 -5.33 -11.64 13.36
CA TYR A 3 -4.26 -11.00 14.10
C TYR A 3 -4.75 -9.60 14.45
N LYS A 4 -4.75 -9.25 15.71
CA LYS A 4 -5.23 -7.97 16.23
C LYS A 4 -6.69 -7.68 15.82
N GLY A 5 -7.51 -8.73 15.78
CA GLY A 5 -8.92 -8.59 15.43
C GLY A 5 -9.18 -8.36 13.94
N ILE A 6 -8.20 -8.60 13.11
CA ILE A 6 -8.28 -8.38 11.67
C ILE A 6 -8.16 -9.72 10.97
N ILE A 7 -8.95 -9.90 9.92
CA ILE A 7 -8.88 -11.10 9.09
C ILE A 7 -7.84 -10.88 8.00
N TRP A 8 -6.84 -11.74 7.96
CA TRP A 8 -5.75 -11.67 6.97
C TRP A 8 -5.97 -12.76 5.93
N THR A 9 -6.21 -12.35 4.70
CA THR A 9 -6.44 -13.29 3.62
C THR A 9 -5.15 -13.98 3.22
N ASN A 10 -5.27 -15.12 2.54
CA ASN A 10 -4.09 -15.80 2.02
C ASN A 10 -3.34 -14.95 1.03
N HIS A 11 -4.06 -14.17 0.27
CA HIS A 11 -3.46 -13.29 -0.73
C HIS A 11 -2.55 -12.24 -0.09
N ILE A 12 -3.01 -11.60 1.00
CA ILE A 12 -2.17 -10.59 1.64
C ILE A 12 -0.97 -11.24 2.32
N LEU A 13 -1.14 -12.44 2.89
CA LEU A 13 -0.02 -13.14 3.50
C LEU A 13 1.05 -13.45 2.47
N GLN A 14 0.65 -13.84 1.28
CA GLN A 14 1.57 -14.09 0.20
C GLN A 14 2.28 -12.81 -0.23
N ARG A 15 1.53 -11.72 -0.36
CA ARG A 15 2.12 -10.43 -0.74
C ARG A 15 3.12 -9.95 0.30
N MET A 16 2.79 -10.13 1.58
CA MET A 16 3.70 -9.75 2.66
C MET A 16 5.02 -10.51 2.55
N LYS A 17 4.94 -11.80 2.25
CA LYS A 17 6.12 -12.61 2.09
C LYS A 17 6.96 -12.15 0.91
N GLU A 18 6.30 -11.86 -0.21
CA GLU A 18 6.99 -11.39 -1.42
C GLU A 18 7.67 -10.04 -1.20
N ARG A 19 7.07 -9.20 -0.38
CA ARG A 19 7.58 -7.85 -0.14
C ARG A 19 8.37 -7.75 1.16
N ASP A 20 8.56 -8.85 1.84
CA ASP A 20 9.30 -8.89 3.11
C ASP A 20 8.69 -7.93 4.15
N LEU A 21 7.38 -8.01 4.30
CA LEU A 21 6.65 -7.20 5.26
C LEU A 21 6.17 -8.05 6.42
N SER A 22 6.27 -7.51 7.63
CA SER A 22 5.76 -8.19 8.82
C SER A 22 4.32 -7.77 9.07
N TYR A 23 3.65 -8.48 9.99
CA TYR A 23 2.31 -8.08 10.41
C TYR A 23 2.32 -6.67 10.99
N ASP A 24 3.35 -6.34 11.74
CA ASP A 24 3.45 -5.02 12.36
C ASP A 24 3.61 -3.94 11.29
N ASP A 25 4.34 -4.21 10.22
CA ASP A 25 4.51 -3.24 9.13
C ASP A 25 3.17 -2.89 8.50
N VAL A 26 2.36 -3.90 8.21
CA VAL A 26 1.07 -3.69 7.56
C VAL A 26 0.08 -3.04 8.53
N TYR A 27 0.10 -3.48 9.77
CA TYR A 27 -0.77 -2.92 10.79
C TYR A 27 -0.46 -1.44 11.04
N TRP A 28 0.81 -1.08 10.98
CA TRP A 28 1.27 0.29 11.12
C TRP A 28 0.70 1.19 10.03
N VAL A 29 0.63 0.70 8.79
CA VAL A 29 0.01 1.44 7.69
C VAL A 29 -1.47 1.66 7.98
N PHE A 30 -2.13 0.65 8.50
CA PHE A 30 -3.55 0.71 8.82
C PHE A 30 -3.84 1.69 9.95
N ARG A 31 -3.02 1.68 10.98
CA ARG A 31 -3.23 2.48 12.17
C ARG A 31 -3.06 3.98 11.95
N LYS A 32 -2.05 4.35 11.18
CA LYS A 32 -1.72 5.76 10.97
C LYS A 32 -1.36 6.03 9.51
N PRO A 33 -2.32 5.92 8.62
CA PRO A 33 -2.03 6.19 7.21
C PRO A 33 -1.81 7.66 6.96
N ASP A 34 -0.93 7.98 6.02
CA ASP A 34 -0.75 9.34 5.56
C ASP A 34 -1.85 9.74 4.60
N GLU A 35 -2.41 8.76 3.91
CA GLU A 35 -3.48 9.00 2.95
C GLU A 35 -4.41 7.81 2.95
N THR A 36 -5.71 8.07 2.84
CA THR A 36 -6.73 7.03 2.74
C THR A 36 -7.63 7.35 1.56
N ARG A 37 -7.86 6.36 0.71
CA ARG A 37 -8.73 6.51 -0.43
C ARG A 37 -9.79 5.41 -0.44
N LYS A 38 -10.93 5.71 -1.03
CA LYS A 38 -11.98 4.71 -1.19
C LYS A 38 -11.57 3.75 -2.31
N GLY A 39 -11.75 2.45 -2.09
CA GLY A 39 -11.45 1.46 -3.09
C GLY A 39 -12.59 1.30 -4.09
N LYS A 40 -12.36 0.47 -5.11
CA LYS A 40 -13.37 0.21 -6.14
C LYS A 40 -14.52 -0.62 -5.60
N ALA A 41 -14.23 -1.60 -4.77
CA ALA A 41 -15.26 -2.45 -4.20
C ALA A 41 -15.99 -1.73 -3.09
N GLU A 42 -17.24 -2.13 -2.86
CA GLU A 42 -18.03 -1.55 -1.80
C GLU A 42 -17.37 -1.78 -0.45
N LYS A 43 -17.33 -0.75 0.37
CA LYS A 43 -16.74 -0.80 1.71
C LYS A 43 -15.26 -1.15 1.71
N SER A 44 -14.58 -0.94 0.59
CA SER A 44 -13.14 -1.15 0.54
C SER A 44 -12.41 0.18 0.57
N TYR A 45 -11.19 0.14 1.09
CA TYR A 45 -10.38 1.33 1.26
C TYR A 45 -8.93 1.02 0.99
N LYS A 46 -8.21 2.03 0.53
CA LYS A 46 -6.78 1.94 0.31
C LYS A 46 -6.10 2.87 1.29
N PHE A 47 -5.14 2.34 2.01
CA PHE A 47 -4.37 3.10 2.99
C PHE A 47 -2.94 3.21 2.51
N TYR A 48 -2.38 4.41 2.62
CA TYR A 48 -1.01 4.66 2.19
C TYR A 48 -0.23 5.30 3.31
N ARG A 49 1.02 4.91 3.43
CA ARG A 49 1.92 5.54 4.39
C ARG A 49 3.32 5.58 3.80
N ASN A 50 3.97 6.71 3.95
CA ASN A 50 5.33 6.89 3.46
C ASN A 50 6.30 6.80 4.63
N ASP A 51 7.43 6.15 4.38
CA ASP A 51 8.50 6.08 5.36
C ASP A 51 9.82 6.22 4.63
N LYS A 52 10.47 7.35 4.84
CA LYS A 52 11.72 7.68 4.15
C LYS A 52 11.50 7.62 2.63
N ASN A 53 12.12 6.67 1.96
CA ASN A 53 12.04 6.56 0.50
C ASN A 53 11.09 5.47 0.03
N ARG A 54 10.24 4.98 0.92
CA ARG A 54 9.34 3.88 0.57
C ARG A 54 7.89 4.24 0.87
N ARG A 55 7.02 3.89 -0.05
CA ARG A 55 5.59 4.06 0.15
C ARG A 55 4.96 2.70 0.36
N TYR A 56 4.24 2.57 1.45
CA TYR A 56 3.51 1.34 1.80
C TYR A 56 2.05 1.52 1.45
N ALA A 57 1.43 0.49 0.94
CA ALA A 57 0.02 0.52 0.59
C ALA A 57 -0.68 -0.74 1.11
N LEU A 58 -1.92 -0.54 1.52
CA LEU A 58 -2.75 -1.61 2.05
C LEU A 58 -4.15 -1.46 1.48
N VAL A 59 -4.73 -2.58 1.03
CA VAL A 59 -6.13 -2.61 0.60
C VAL A 59 -6.89 -3.44 1.62
N ALA A 60 -7.94 -2.86 2.18
CA ALA A 60 -8.74 -3.51 3.19
C ALA A 60 -10.22 -3.19 2.97
N LYS A 61 -11.09 -4.05 3.48
CA LYS A 61 -12.52 -3.79 3.43
C LYS A 61 -13.17 -4.25 4.72
N LYS A 62 -14.38 -3.75 4.97
CA LYS A 62 -15.17 -4.22 6.09
C LYS A 62 -16.14 -5.28 5.60
N ASN A 63 -16.27 -6.37 6.33
CA ASN A 63 -17.27 -7.38 5.99
C ASN A 63 -18.61 -7.03 6.63
N GLU A 64 -19.59 -7.90 6.48
CA GLU A 64 -20.93 -7.66 6.98
C GLU A 64 -20.99 -7.57 8.51
N LYS A 65 -20.04 -8.20 9.18
CA LYS A 65 -19.97 -8.15 10.64
C LYS A 65 -19.24 -6.92 11.15
N GLY A 66 -18.74 -6.09 10.25
CA GLY A 66 -17.99 -4.92 10.64
C GLY A 66 -16.52 -5.19 10.94
N GLU A 67 -16.05 -6.36 10.61
CA GLU A 67 -14.65 -6.73 10.80
C GLU A 67 -13.82 -6.27 9.61
N TRP A 68 -12.59 -5.85 9.88
CA TRP A 68 -11.66 -5.50 8.80
C TRP A 68 -11.05 -6.75 8.20
N VAL A 69 -11.03 -6.79 6.89
CA VAL A 69 -10.40 -7.87 6.13
C VAL A 69 -9.30 -7.25 5.30
N PHE A 70 -8.06 -7.65 5.54
CA PHE A 70 -6.92 -7.14 4.78
C PHE A 70 -6.77 -7.99 3.52
N LEU A 71 -6.88 -7.33 2.38
CA LEU A 71 -6.94 -8.03 1.08
C LEU A 71 -5.60 -8.12 0.39
N SER A 72 -4.85 -7.03 0.37
CA SER A 72 -3.59 -6.99 -0.35
C SER A 72 -2.72 -5.84 0.16
N CYS A 73 -1.44 -5.93 -0.11
CA CYS A 73 -0.51 -4.86 0.23
C CYS A 73 0.62 -4.85 -0.80
N TRP A 74 1.28 -3.71 -0.88
CA TRP A 74 2.47 -3.60 -1.72
C TRP A 74 3.32 -2.43 -1.23
N THR A 75 4.55 -2.39 -1.73
CA THR A 75 5.46 -1.32 -1.43
C THR A 75 6.01 -0.75 -2.72
N LYS A 76 6.41 0.50 -2.67
CA LYS A 76 7.04 1.18 -3.80
C LYS A 76 8.25 1.93 -3.28
N ASP A 77 9.39 1.70 -3.90
CA ASP A 77 10.61 2.37 -3.51
C ASP A 77 10.70 3.70 -4.26
N LEU A 78 10.39 4.76 -3.56
CA LEU A 78 10.36 6.09 -4.15
C LEU A 78 11.74 6.59 -4.52
N TYR A 79 12.74 6.20 -3.74
CA TYR A 79 14.10 6.63 -4.00
C TYR A 79 14.62 6.05 -5.31
N LEU A 80 14.44 4.76 -5.51
CA LEU A 80 14.89 4.12 -6.74
C LEU A 80 14.16 4.66 -7.97
N ALA A 81 12.87 4.89 -7.83
CA ALA A 81 12.07 5.45 -8.92
C ALA A 81 12.56 6.86 -9.26
N TYR A 82 12.85 7.64 -8.24
CA TYR A 82 13.34 9.00 -8.42
C TYR A 82 14.72 9.02 -9.06
N LYS A 83 15.58 8.13 -8.59
CA LYS A 83 16.94 8.05 -9.11
C LYS A 83 16.96 7.62 -10.56
N LYS A 84 16.11 6.70 -10.92
CA LYS A 84 15.99 6.27 -12.32
C LYS A 84 15.59 7.41 -13.22
N LYS A 85 14.75 8.29 -12.71
CA LYS A 85 14.31 9.45 -13.45
C LYS A 85 15.42 10.39 -13.78
N GLU A 86 16.26 10.66 -12.81
CA GLU A 86 17.33 11.61 -12.97
C GLU A 86 18.29 11.19 -14.08
N SER A 87 18.37 9.91 -14.36
CA SER A 87 19.24 9.39 -15.39
C SER A 87 18.58 9.38 -16.77
N LYS A 88 17.37 9.87 -16.88
CA LYS A 88 16.60 9.84 -18.13
C LYS A 88 16.34 11.23 -18.66
N SER A 89 15.74 11.29 -19.85
CA SER A 89 15.40 12.53 -20.50
C SER A 89 14.24 13.25 -19.78
N MET A 90 13.97 14.46 -20.24
CA MET A 90 12.88 15.25 -19.67
C MET A 90 11.52 14.58 -19.82
N GLY A 91 11.36 13.82 -20.91
CA GLY A 91 10.12 13.08 -21.12
C GLY A 91 9.85 12.08 -20.02
N PHE A 92 10.93 11.51 -19.49
CA PHE A 92 10.80 10.55 -18.42
C PHE A 92 10.27 11.23 -17.15
N TRP A 93 10.68 12.45 -16.92
CA TRP A 93 10.22 13.23 -15.77
C TRP A 93 8.71 13.40 -15.79
N ARG A 94 8.15 13.65 -16.97
CA ARG A 94 6.70 13.79 -17.10
C ARG A 94 5.98 12.52 -16.73
N LEU A 95 6.52 11.38 -17.17
CA LEU A 95 5.94 10.09 -16.84
C LEU A 95 5.92 9.87 -15.36
N VAL A 96 7.02 10.21 -14.71
CA VAL A 96 7.11 9.99 -13.29
C VAL A 96 6.20 10.93 -12.52
N TRP A 97 6.07 12.16 -12.99
CA TRP A 97 5.13 13.09 -12.38
C TRP A 97 3.73 12.52 -12.40
N LYS A 98 3.36 11.93 -13.53
CA LYS A 98 2.07 11.27 -13.65
C LYS A 98 1.92 10.15 -12.65
N MET A 99 2.96 9.35 -12.49
CA MET A 99 2.92 8.25 -11.55
C MET A 99 2.86 8.73 -10.10
N LEU A 100 3.64 9.75 -9.79
CA LEU A 100 3.69 10.29 -8.43
C LEU A 100 2.44 11.07 -8.06
N ALA A 101 1.75 11.61 -9.06
CA ALA A 101 0.49 12.29 -8.82
C ALA A 101 -0.59 11.31 -8.36
N GLY A 102 -0.26 10.05 -8.30
CA GLY A 102 -1.13 9.08 -7.68
C GLY A 102 -2.32 8.68 -8.50
N LYS A 103 -2.21 8.85 -9.74
CA LYS A 103 -3.38 8.57 -10.58
C LYS A 103 -3.30 7.25 -11.28
#